data_32c981ba5f99d9860e7bef61d552ddf8
#
_entry.id   32c981ba5f99d9860e7bef61d552ddf8
#
_cell.length_a   1.000
_cell.length_b   1.000
_cell.length_c   1.000
_cell.angle_alpha   90.00
_cell.angle_beta   90.00
_cell.angle_gamma   90.00
#
_symmetry.space_group_name_H-M   'P 1'
#
loop_
_entity.id
_entity.type
_entity.pdbx_description
1 polymer ?
#
loop_
_entity_poly.entity_id
_entity_poly.type
_entity_poly.pdbx_seq_one_letter_code
_entity_poly.pdbx_strand_id
1 'polypeptide(L)'
;MGCTAIALPDRRGSADRARGKGRLRYLAGKLCDAQAIDQRVRISYRPRGADRQEAVIVDRVFNCAGPDGNLHRLATPLLRHLLDAGRIRSDAHGLGVDVDHLSRVRDRKGNPQDDLLAVGPITKGEAWEIVAVPDIRRQVWNLARFLADEHWVGGEGL
;
A
#
# COMPACT_ATOMS: atom_id res chain seq x y z
N MET A 1 11.18 -6.15 -2.33
CA MET A 1 11.47 -6.82 -3.62
C MET A 1 10.15 -7.23 -4.26
N GLY A 2 9.61 -6.40 -5.14
CA GLY A 2 8.32 -6.68 -5.79
C GLY A 2 8.52 -7.65 -6.95
N CYS A 3 7.88 -8.82 -6.88
CA CYS A 3 7.77 -9.73 -8.01
C CYS A 3 6.47 -9.35 -8.74
N THR A 4 6.57 -8.70 -9.90
CA THR A 4 5.40 -8.41 -10.72
C THR A 4 5.15 -9.61 -11.63
N ALA A 5 4.05 -10.32 -11.44
CA ALA A 5 3.60 -11.37 -12.34
C ALA A 5 2.61 -10.75 -13.34
N ILE A 6 2.89 -10.86 -14.63
CA ILE A 6 1.96 -10.48 -15.69
C ILE A 6 1.25 -11.76 -16.15
N ALA A 7 -0.05 -11.87 -15.85
CA ALA A 7 -0.89 -12.96 -16.31
C ALA A 7 -1.70 -12.52 -17.54
N LEU A 8 -1.63 -13.28 -18.63
CA LEU A 8 -2.49 -13.09 -19.79
C LEU A 8 -3.74 -13.97 -19.62
N PRO A 9 -4.96 -13.41 -19.56
CA PRO A 9 -6.16 -14.20 -19.29
C PRO A 9 -6.54 -15.08 -20.47
N ASP A 10 -6.86 -16.34 -20.18
CA ASP A 10 -7.65 -17.19 -21.05
C ASP A 10 -9.09 -17.30 -20.51
N ARG A 11 -10.03 -17.32 -21.41
CA ARG A 11 -11.47 -17.29 -21.09
C ARG A 11 -12.04 -18.56 -20.46
N ARG A 12 -11.27 -19.68 -20.36
CA ARG A 12 -11.78 -20.98 -19.87
C ARG A 12 -10.72 -21.88 -19.28
N GLY A 13 -10.35 -21.69 -18.05
CA GLY A 13 -9.56 -22.71 -17.37
C GLY A 13 -8.78 -22.25 -16.14
N SER A 14 -8.42 -23.20 -15.25
CA SER A 14 -7.56 -22.90 -14.12
C SER A 14 -6.16 -22.47 -14.60
N ALA A 15 -5.47 -21.65 -13.82
CA ALA A 15 -4.14 -21.11 -14.14
C ALA A 15 -3.12 -22.23 -14.50
N ASP A 16 -3.20 -23.39 -13.86
CA ASP A 16 -2.31 -24.52 -14.12
C ASP A 16 -2.54 -25.15 -15.49
N ARG A 17 -3.78 -25.26 -15.92
CA ARG A 17 -4.13 -25.77 -17.26
C ARG A 17 -3.67 -24.80 -18.35
N ALA A 18 -3.77 -23.49 -18.09
CA ALA A 18 -3.30 -22.44 -19.01
C ALA A 18 -1.78 -22.44 -19.16
N ARG A 19 -1.04 -22.73 -18.07
CA ARG A 19 0.43 -22.87 -18.07
C ARG A 19 0.89 -24.08 -18.91
N GLY A 20 0.28 -25.24 -18.71
CA GLY A 20 0.60 -26.46 -19.46
C GLY A 20 0.34 -26.37 -20.96
N LYS A 21 -0.56 -25.50 -21.40
CA LYS A 21 -0.89 -25.24 -22.83
C LYS A 21 -0.17 -24.04 -23.44
N GLY A 22 0.80 -23.45 -22.76
CA GLY A 22 1.54 -22.28 -23.22
C GLY A 22 0.72 -20.96 -23.30
N ARG A 23 -0.50 -20.95 -22.72
CA ARG A 23 -1.41 -19.79 -22.74
C ARG A 23 -1.18 -18.81 -21.60
N LEU A 24 -0.38 -19.20 -20.61
CA LEU A 24 0.01 -18.37 -19.46
C LEU A 24 1.53 -18.31 -19.39
N ARG A 25 2.07 -17.10 -19.32
CA ARG A 25 3.51 -16.85 -19.10
C ARG A 25 3.69 -16.07 -17.81
N TYR A 26 4.58 -16.53 -16.95
CA TYR A 26 5.08 -15.77 -15.80
C TYR A 26 6.39 -15.09 -16.20
N LEU A 27 6.43 -13.76 -16.08
CA LEU A 27 7.61 -12.95 -16.34
C LEU A 27 8.08 -12.36 -15.01
N ALA A 28 9.21 -12.84 -14.52
CA ALA A 28 9.85 -12.28 -13.33
C ALA A 28 10.66 -11.06 -13.74
N GLY A 29 10.28 -9.86 -13.27
CA GLY A 29 10.98 -8.63 -13.63
C GLY A 29 10.46 -7.42 -12.90
N LYS A 30 11.12 -6.28 -13.12
CA LYS A 30 10.68 -4.97 -12.65
C LYS A 30 9.93 -4.27 -13.77
N LEU A 31 8.67 -3.90 -13.52
CA LEU A 31 7.92 -3.03 -14.42
C LEU A 31 8.62 -1.66 -14.48
N CYS A 32 8.91 -1.20 -15.69
CA CYS A 32 9.58 0.07 -15.93
C CYS A 32 8.62 1.14 -16.41
N ASP A 33 7.74 0.79 -17.35
CA ASP A 33 6.82 1.73 -17.98
C ASP A 33 5.60 1.02 -18.60
N ALA A 34 4.51 1.76 -18.76
CA ALA A 34 3.29 1.31 -19.43
C ALA A 34 2.75 2.46 -20.29
N GLN A 35 2.75 2.28 -21.62
CA GLN A 35 2.31 3.27 -22.58
C GLN A 35 1.13 2.76 -23.39
N ALA A 36 0.11 3.60 -23.54
CA ALA A 36 -0.97 3.32 -24.48
C ALA A 36 -0.48 3.49 -25.93
N ILE A 37 -0.73 2.49 -26.78
CA ILE A 37 -0.43 2.51 -28.18
C ILE A 37 -1.72 2.07 -28.91
N ASP A 38 -2.40 3.00 -29.54
CA ASP A 38 -3.72 2.78 -30.14
C ASP A 38 -4.70 2.17 -29.12
N GLN A 39 -5.23 0.98 -29.38
CA GLN A 39 -6.11 0.24 -28.49
C GLN A 39 -5.40 -0.79 -27.60
N ARG A 40 -4.07 -0.76 -27.56
CA ARG A 40 -3.21 -1.68 -26.82
C ARG A 40 -2.32 -0.96 -25.82
N VAL A 41 -1.67 -1.72 -24.96
CA VAL A 41 -0.72 -1.21 -23.99
C VAL A 41 0.64 -1.88 -24.20
N ARG A 42 1.67 -1.07 -24.36
CA ARG A 42 3.06 -1.52 -24.37
C ARG A 42 3.57 -1.48 -22.93
N ILE A 43 3.94 -2.63 -22.41
CA ILE A 43 4.57 -2.79 -21.09
C ILE A 43 6.07 -2.99 -21.29
N SER A 44 6.87 -2.06 -20.75
CA SER A 44 8.32 -2.19 -20.69
C SER A 44 8.72 -2.73 -19.31
N TYR A 45 9.52 -3.77 -19.28
CA TYR A 45 9.97 -4.38 -18.04
C TYR A 45 11.43 -4.82 -18.15
N ARG A 46 12.11 -4.88 -17.02
CA ARG A 46 13.47 -5.41 -16.92
C ARG A 46 13.40 -6.81 -16.30
N PRO A 47 13.74 -7.86 -17.04
CA PRO A 47 13.78 -9.22 -16.52
C PRO A 47 14.71 -9.32 -15.30
N ARG A 48 14.39 -10.21 -14.38
CA ARG A 48 15.22 -10.46 -13.20
C ARG A 48 16.57 -11.04 -13.63
N GLY A 49 17.67 -10.40 -13.19
CA GLY A 49 19.04 -10.83 -13.56
C GLY A 49 19.50 -10.34 -14.93
N ALA A 50 18.75 -9.47 -15.59
CA ALA A 50 19.15 -8.84 -16.85
C ALA A 50 19.20 -7.30 -16.71
N ASP A 51 20.17 -6.68 -17.39
CA ASP A 51 20.29 -5.22 -17.43
C ASP A 51 19.51 -4.60 -18.59
N ARG A 52 19.10 -5.41 -19.57
CA ARG A 52 18.29 -4.96 -20.70
C ARG A 52 16.82 -4.84 -20.35
N GLN A 53 16.15 -3.90 -20.98
CA GLN A 53 14.70 -3.82 -20.96
C GLN A 53 14.10 -4.63 -22.11
N GLU A 54 12.97 -5.27 -21.84
CA GLU A 54 12.13 -5.94 -22.81
C GLU A 54 10.76 -5.31 -22.82
N ALA A 55 10.02 -5.51 -23.90
CA ALA A 55 8.65 -5.00 -24.02
C ALA A 55 7.70 -6.10 -24.46
N VAL A 56 6.46 -6.01 -23.98
CA VAL A 56 5.34 -6.84 -24.44
C VAL A 56 4.15 -5.92 -24.76
N ILE A 57 3.44 -6.22 -25.83
CA ILE A 57 2.20 -5.51 -26.18
C ILE A 57 1.02 -6.40 -25.82
N VAL A 58 0.09 -5.84 -25.05
CA VAL A 58 -1.09 -6.52 -24.54
C VAL A 58 -2.36 -5.70 -24.80
N ASP A 59 -3.49 -6.36 -24.88
CA ASP A 59 -4.77 -5.67 -25.09
C ASP A 59 -5.29 -5.01 -23.81
N ARG A 60 -4.96 -5.58 -22.64
CA ARG A 60 -5.38 -5.08 -21.32
C ARG A 60 -4.32 -5.32 -20.26
N VAL A 61 -4.27 -4.42 -19.28
CA VAL A 61 -3.41 -4.53 -18.09
C VAL A 61 -4.28 -4.43 -16.86
N PHE A 62 -4.07 -5.35 -15.91
CA PHE A 62 -4.69 -5.30 -14.59
C PHE A 62 -3.59 -5.09 -13.57
N ASN A 63 -3.57 -3.92 -12.93
CA ASN A 63 -2.62 -3.64 -11.86
C ASN A 63 -3.14 -4.25 -10.55
N CYS A 64 -2.51 -5.33 -10.12
CA CYS A 64 -2.79 -6.02 -8.85
C CYS A 64 -1.66 -5.85 -7.83
N ALA A 65 -0.80 -4.85 -7.99
CA ALA A 65 0.34 -4.63 -7.08
C ALA A 65 -0.08 -4.09 -5.70
N GLY A 66 -1.34 -3.70 -5.54
CA GLY A 66 -1.83 -3.02 -4.33
C GLY A 66 -1.39 -1.55 -4.25
N PRO A 67 -1.81 -0.85 -3.20
CA PRO A 67 -1.40 0.53 -2.96
C PRO A 67 0.09 0.62 -2.61
N ASP A 68 0.74 1.69 -3.07
CA ASP A 68 2.10 2.02 -2.67
C ASP A 68 2.05 2.67 -1.27
N GLY A 69 2.60 2.01 -0.26
CA GLY A 69 2.68 2.53 1.11
C GLY A 69 3.92 3.36 1.41
N ASN A 70 4.81 3.51 0.44
CA ASN A 70 6.07 4.23 0.66
C ASN A 70 5.84 5.74 0.77
N LEU A 71 5.91 6.27 1.99
CA LEU A 71 5.67 7.69 2.28
C LEU A 71 6.57 8.65 1.50
N HIS A 72 7.82 8.26 1.21
CA HIS A 72 8.76 9.09 0.45
C HIS A 72 8.38 9.21 -1.04
N ARG A 73 7.56 8.28 -1.53
CA ARG A 73 7.05 8.28 -2.90
C ARG A 73 5.66 8.87 -3.01
N LEU A 74 4.92 8.92 -1.90
CA LEU A 74 3.61 9.55 -1.83
C LEU A 74 3.76 11.05 -1.96
N ALA A 75 3.25 11.59 -3.05
CA ALA A 75 3.43 12.99 -3.43
C ALA A 75 2.43 13.95 -2.76
N THR A 76 1.67 13.53 -1.73
CA THR A 76 0.70 14.42 -1.07
C THR A 76 1.43 15.50 -0.29
N PRO A 77 1.12 16.80 -0.50
CA PRO A 77 1.83 17.90 0.16
C PRO A 77 1.82 17.80 1.69
N LEU A 78 0.69 17.38 2.27
CA LEU A 78 0.53 17.20 3.71
C LEU A 78 1.53 16.19 4.27
N LEU A 79 1.58 14.98 3.70
CA LEU A 79 2.46 13.92 4.21
C LEU A 79 3.94 14.31 4.03
N ARG A 80 4.27 14.98 2.94
CA ARG A 80 5.63 15.49 2.72
C ARG A 80 6.00 16.51 3.78
N HIS A 81 5.13 17.48 4.02
CA HIS A 81 5.36 18.49 5.06
C HIS A 81 5.56 17.85 6.45
N LEU A 82 4.72 16.89 6.82
CA LEU A 82 4.84 16.20 8.11
C LEU A 82 6.13 15.37 8.21
N LEU A 83 6.58 14.72 7.11
CA LEU A 83 7.86 14.02 7.05
C LEU A 83 9.03 14.98 7.23
N ASP A 84 9.05 16.08 6.49
CA ASP A 84 10.12 17.09 6.52
C ASP A 84 10.20 17.74 7.90
N ALA A 85 9.06 18.05 8.51
CA ALA A 85 8.96 18.57 9.87
C ALA A 85 9.33 17.53 10.95
N GLY A 86 9.48 16.27 10.59
CA GLY A 86 9.77 15.19 11.53
C GLY A 86 8.60 14.79 12.42
N ARG A 87 7.38 15.22 12.06
CA ARG A 87 6.14 14.87 12.78
C ARG A 87 5.68 13.45 12.51
N ILE A 88 6.08 12.86 11.41
CA ILE A 88 5.82 11.46 11.07
C ILE A 88 7.11 10.79 10.63
N ARG A 89 7.13 9.46 10.72
CA ARG A 89 8.16 8.61 10.11
C ARG A 89 7.52 7.40 9.44
N SER A 90 8.25 6.79 8.52
CA SER A 90 7.85 5.51 7.93
C SER A 90 7.95 4.39 8.97
N ASP A 91 7.02 3.46 8.94
CA ASP A 91 7.12 2.22 9.71
C ASP A 91 8.35 1.39 9.28
N ALA A 92 8.70 0.37 10.08
CA ALA A 92 9.87 -0.48 9.86
C ALA A 92 9.83 -1.28 8.54
N HIS A 93 8.65 -1.45 7.95
CA HIS A 93 8.43 -2.20 6.70
C HIS A 93 8.30 -1.29 5.48
N GLY A 94 8.21 0.04 5.68
CA GLY A 94 8.00 1.02 4.61
C GLY A 94 6.62 0.92 3.97
N LEU A 95 5.61 0.51 4.73
CA LEU A 95 4.24 0.28 4.26
C LEU A 95 3.28 1.43 4.63
N GLY A 96 3.74 2.37 5.44
CA GLY A 96 2.92 3.49 5.88
C GLY A 96 3.58 4.32 6.97
N VAL A 97 2.74 5.01 7.72
CA VAL A 97 3.14 5.80 8.90
C VAL A 97 3.31 4.88 10.11
N ASP A 98 4.38 5.09 10.86
CA ASP A 98 4.61 4.40 12.13
C ASP A 98 3.66 4.95 13.20
N VAL A 99 2.88 4.05 13.79
CA VAL A 99 1.93 4.36 14.86
C VAL A 99 2.12 3.37 16.02
N ASP A 100 1.60 3.72 17.18
CA ASP A 100 1.49 2.79 18.29
C ASP A 100 0.09 2.10 18.30
N HIS A 101 -0.12 1.24 19.30
CA HIS A 101 -1.37 0.48 19.46
C HIS A 101 -2.61 1.37 19.75
N LEU A 102 -2.41 2.64 20.14
CA LEU A 102 -3.47 3.64 20.32
C LEU A 102 -3.67 4.52 19.07
N SER A 103 -3.05 4.15 17.93
CA SER A 103 -3.06 4.91 16.68
C SER A 103 -2.36 6.28 16.77
N ARG A 104 -1.54 6.52 17.79
CA ARG A 104 -0.73 7.74 17.90
C ARG A 104 0.46 7.64 16.97
N VAL A 105 0.66 8.67 16.17
CA VAL A 105 1.76 8.74 15.21
C VAL A 105 3.09 8.92 15.95
N ARG A 106 4.11 8.19 15.53
CA ARG A 106 5.46 8.34 16.07
C ARG A 106 6.24 9.40 15.28
N ASP A 107 6.88 10.30 16.01
CA ASP A 107 7.77 11.31 15.45
C ASP A 107 9.06 10.67 14.88
N ARG A 108 9.93 11.50 14.30
CA ARG A 108 11.24 11.06 13.76
C ARG A 108 12.09 10.31 14.80
N LYS A 109 11.97 10.63 16.08
CA LYS A 109 12.72 9.99 17.18
C LYS A 109 12.06 8.71 17.67
N GLY A 110 10.81 8.44 17.24
CA GLY A 110 10.04 7.27 17.64
C GLY A 110 9.10 7.50 18.82
N ASN A 111 8.95 8.72 19.28
CA ASN A 111 8.04 9.05 20.38
C ASN A 111 6.60 9.15 19.85
N PRO A 112 5.63 8.52 20.50
CA PRO A 112 4.23 8.71 20.17
C PRO A 112 3.79 10.13 20.49
N GLN A 113 2.90 10.69 19.67
CA GLN A 113 2.39 12.05 19.81
C GLN A 113 0.89 11.99 20.17
N ASP A 114 0.46 12.77 21.15
CA ASP A 114 -0.93 12.78 21.61
C ASP A 114 -1.81 13.68 20.71
N ASP A 115 -1.19 14.58 19.95
CA ASP A 115 -1.86 15.54 19.06
C ASP A 115 -1.95 15.08 17.58
N LEU A 116 -1.38 13.92 17.24
CA LEU A 116 -1.41 13.42 15.87
C LEU A 116 -1.70 11.92 15.84
N LEU A 117 -2.87 11.59 15.29
CA LEU A 117 -3.37 10.23 15.20
C LEU A 117 -3.56 9.83 13.73
N ALA A 118 -3.34 8.56 13.42
CA ALA A 118 -3.57 8.04 12.07
C ALA A 118 -4.32 6.72 12.11
N VAL A 119 -5.28 6.56 11.19
CA VAL A 119 -6.10 5.36 11.04
C VAL A 119 -6.23 4.96 9.57
N GLY A 120 -6.62 3.73 9.33
CA GLY A 120 -6.86 3.19 8.00
C GLY A 120 -5.59 2.68 7.31
N PRO A 121 -5.61 2.49 5.98
CA PRO A 121 -4.56 1.81 5.23
C PRO A 121 -3.15 2.42 5.36
N ILE A 122 -3.06 3.68 5.77
CA ILE A 122 -1.78 4.34 6.01
C ILE A 122 -1.03 3.78 7.23
N THR A 123 -1.71 3.03 8.11
CA THR A 123 -1.13 2.39 9.31
C THR A 123 -0.84 0.90 9.12
N LYS A 124 -0.70 0.45 7.87
CA LYS A 124 -0.54 -0.97 7.51
C LYS A 124 0.69 -1.63 8.13
N GLY A 125 1.71 -0.89 8.46
CA GLY A 125 2.91 -1.42 9.11
C GLY A 125 2.64 -2.00 10.49
N GLU A 126 1.73 -1.39 11.26
CA GLU A 126 1.29 -1.87 12.58
C GLU A 126 0.11 -2.84 12.45
N ALA A 127 -0.86 -2.52 11.59
CA ALA A 127 -2.08 -3.31 11.39
C ALA A 127 -2.12 -3.89 9.97
N TRP A 128 -1.53 -5.07 9.76
CA TRP A 128 -1.35 -5.67 8.43
C TRP A 128 -2.65 -5.78 7.61
N GLU A 129 -3.78 -6.11 8.25
CA GLU A 129 -5.07 -6.31 7.60
C GLU A 129 -5.93 -5.04 7.47
N ILE A 130 -5.41 -3.87 7.84
CA ILE A 130 -6.16 -2.60 7.90
C ILE A 130 -6.59 -2.05 6.52
N VAL A 131 -6.66 -2.87 5.52
CA VAL A 131 -7.13 -2.52 4.17
C VAL A 131 -8.60 -2.87 3.94
N ALA A 132 -9.20 -3.71 4.78
CA ALA A 132 -10.58 -4.12 4.69
C ALA A 132 -11.50 -3.18 5.52
N VAL A 133 -12.69 -2.90 4.99
CA VAL A 133 -13.66 -2.00 5.66
C VAL A 133 -14.00 -2.43 7.10
N PRO A 134 -14.20 -3.73 7.40
CA PRO A 134 -14.47 -4.15 8.78
C PRO A 134 -13.34 -3.80 9.75
N ASP A 135 -12.07 -3.93 9.31
CA ASP A 135 -10.91 -3.67 10.15
C ASP A 135 -10.70 -2.17 10.36
N ILE A 136 -10.86 -1.36 9.31
CA ILE A 136 -10.87 0.10 9.40
C ILE A 136 -11.96 0.57 10.37
N ARG A 137 -13.18 0.02 10.28
CA ARG A 137 -14.28 0.37 11.19
C ARG A 137 -13.94 0.05 12.64
N ARG A 138 -13.31 -1.10 12.90
CA ARG A 138 -12.88 -1.49 14.25
C ARG A 138 -11.81 -0.53 14.80
N GLN A 139 -10.83 -0.18 13.98
CA GLN A 139 -9.79 0.76 14.36
C GLN A 139 -10.36 2.13 14.70
N VAL A 140 -11.23 2.67 13.84
CA VAL A 140 -11.89 3.98 14.06
C VAL A 140 -12.77 3.95 15.31
N TRP A 141 -13.52 2.84 15.53
CA TRP A 141 -14.33 2.68 16.74
C TRP A 141 -13.48 2.70 18.01
N ASN A 142 -12.39 1.95 18.03
CA ASN A 142 -11.48 1.91 19.19
C ASN A 142 -10.86 3.28 19.45
N LEU A 143 -10.43 3.98 18.40
CA LEU A 143 -9.90 5.33 18.52
C LEU A 143 -10.94 6.32 19.04
N ALA A 144 -12.18 6.25 18.53
CA ALA A 144 -13.24 7.12 19.00
C ALA A 144 -13.54 6.94 20.49
N ARG A 145 -13.55 5.71 20.97
CA ARG A 145 -13.69 5.40 22.41
C ARG A 145 -12.51 5.95 23.22
N PHE A 146 -11.30 5.71 22.76
CA PHE A 146 -10.10 6.23 23.42
C PHE A 146 -10.16 7.75 23.57
N LEU A 147 -10.51 8.48 22.52
CA LEU A 147 -10.65 9.94 22.55
C LEU A 147 -11.80 10.39 23.45
N ALA A 148 -12.91 9.65 23.50
CA ALA A 148 -14.02 9.97 24.39
C ALA A 148 -13.61 9.78 25.87
N ASP A 149 -12.88 8.72 26.19
CA ASP A 149 -12.40 8.43 27.54
C ASP A 149 -11.35 9.46 28.00
N GLU A 150 -10.45 9.92 27.14
CA GLU A 150 -9.47 10.98 27.46
C GLU A 150 -10.13 12.34 27.71
N HIS A 151 -11.23 12.63 26.97
CA HIS A 151 -11.97 13.88 27.14
C HIS A 151 -13.10 13.80 28.16
N TRP A 152 -13.34 12.61 28.73
CA TRP A 152 -14.24 12.45 29.85
C TRP A 152 -13.58 12.95 31.13
N VAL A 153 -13.42 14.24 31.26
CA VAL A 153 -13.09 14.88 32.52
C VAL A 153 -14.37 14.83 33.34
N GLY A 154 -14.40 13.90 34.31
CA GLY A 154 -15.42 13.72 35.30
C GLY A 154 -16.55 14.73 35.34
N GLY A 155 -17.49 14.58 34.44
CA GLY A 155 -18.78 15.23 34.58
C GLY A 155 -19.45 14.57 35.77
N GLU A 156 -19.53 15.28 36.87
CA GLU A 156 -20.39 14.93 37.98
C GLU A 156 -21.76 14.60 37.40
N GLY A 157 -22.31 13.47 37.82
CA GLY A 157 -23.51 12.92 37.23
C GLY A 157 -24.68 13.89 37.20
N LEU A 158 -25.42 13.82 36.11
CA LEU A 158 -26.82 14.17 36.06
C LEU A 158 -27.65 12.96 36.46
#